data_55a9d7c5925e757de5915088057d1593
#
_entry.id   55a9d7c5925e757de5915088057d1593
#
_cell.length_a   1.000
_cell.length_b   1.000
_cell.length_c   1.000
_cell.angle_alpha   90.00
_cell.angle_beta   90.00
_cell.angle_gamma   90.00
#
_symmetry.space_group_name_H-M   'P 1'
#
loop_
_entity.id
_entity.type
_entity.pdbx_description
1 polymer ?
#
loop_
_entity_poly.entity_id
_entity_poly.type
_entity_poly.pdbx_seq_one_letter_code
_entity_poly.pdbx_strand_id
1 'polypeptide(L)'
;IIANFFKKRIKFVSGYHSSVVIGKNSKIHKHVYLGPYVDIKENVNLGKLVTIKGNTSIGANVSIGNETVIHSQVTIGDNVKIGSNCEIFPGAAIGVDGFGYSQNEKNCWIKIPQMGSVVVFDNVDIGSNTTIDRGALDDTVIKSGVKIDNQVQIGHNCIINENTIIAGCVGIAG
;
A
#
# COMPACT_ATOMS: atom_id res chain seq x y z
N ILE A 1 -2.63 20.50 16.78
CA ILE A 1 -2.09 21.66 16.04
C ILE A 1 -0.67 21.97 16.52
N ILE A 2 -0.39 22.01 17.83
CA ILE A 2 0.93 22.37 18.37
C ILE A 2 2.03 21.35 17.98
N ALA A 3 1.72 20.04 17.98
CA ALA A 3 2.67 18.97 17.63
C ALA A 3 3.23 19.07 16.20
N ASN A 4 2.47 19.62 15.26
CA ASN A 4 2.92 19.79 13.86
C ASN A 4 4.08 20.80 13.72
N PHE A 5 4.23 21.75 14.65
CA PHE A 5 5.37 22.67 14.68
C PHE A 5 6.69 21.98 15.03
N PHE A 6 6.64 20.84 15.72
CA PHE A 6 7.83 20.10 16.14
C PHE A 6 8.15 18.93 15.20
N LYS A 7 7.24 18.55 14.29
CA LYS A 7 7.49 17.50 13.30
C LYS A 7 8.44 18.02 12.23
N LYS A 8 9.75 17.85 12.43
CA LYS A 8 10.73 18.02 11.35
C LYS A 8 10.40 16.99 10.27
N ARG A 9 9.74 17.40 9.19
CA ARG A 9 9.64 16.58 7.98
C ARG A 9 11.06 16.39 7.46
N ILE A 10 11.58 15.17 7.54
CA ILE A 10 12.83 14.83 6.88
C ILE A 10 12.56 14.97 5.38
N LYS A 11 13.07 16.04 4.76
CA LYS A 11 13.02 16.20 3.32
C LYS A 11 14.06 15.27 2.73
N PHE A 12 13.61 14.21 2.10
CA PHE A 12 14.50 13.39 1.28
C PHE A 12 14.87 14.19 0.04
N VAL A 13 16.16 14.20 -0.27
CA VAL A 13 16.63 14.75 -1.54
C VAL A 13 16.21 13.74 -2.63
N SER A 14 15.53 14.21 -3.66
CA SER A 14 15.12 13.37 -4.78
C SER A 14 16.33 12.66 -5.42
N GLY A 15 16.13 11.41 -5.81
CA GLY A 15 17.17 10.57 -6.39
C GLY A 15 16.93 9.11 -6.09
N TYR A 16 17.70 8.25 -6.75
CA TYR A 16 17.59 6.80 -6.64
C TYR A 16 18.90 6.23 -6.09
N HIS A 17 18.78 5.34 -5.11
CA HIS A 17 19.93 4.55 -4.67
C HIS A 17 20.37 3.60 -5.80
N SER A 18 21.67 3.30 -5.90
CA SER A 18 22.24 2.48 -6.98
C SER A 18 21.71 1.03 -7.04
N SER A 19 21.14 0.52 -5.93
CA SER A 19 20.55 -0.81 -5.86
C SER A 19 19.05 -0.86 -6.22
N VAL A 20 18.46 0.24 -6.71
CA VAL A 20 17.05 0.27 -7.12
C VAL A 20 16.87 -0.49 -8.43
N VAL A 21 15.83 -1.32 -8.48
CA VAL A 21 15.40 -2.00 -9.70
C VAL A 21 14.08 -1.40 -10.16
N ILE A 22 13.98 -1.06 -11.46
CA ILE A 22 12.79 -0.45 -12.05
C ILE A 22 12.37 -1.24 -13.29
N GLY A 23 11.14 -1.76 -13.25
CA GLY A 23 10.52 -2.48 -14.36
C GLY A 23 10.19 -1.59 -15.54
N LYS A 24 9.97 -2.24 -16.70
CA LYS A 24 9.71 -1.57 -17.99
C LYS A 24 8.45 -0.71 -17.91
N ASN A 25 8.42 0.34 -18.74
CA ASN A 25 7.28 1.25 -18.93
C ASN A 25 6.84 2.00 -17.66
N SER A 26 7.62 1.98 -16.58
CA SER A 26 7.29 2.72 -15.38
C SER A 26 7.54 4.22 -15.57
N LYS A 27 6.59 5.03 -15.08
CA LYS A 27 6.61 6.49 -15.15
C LYS A 27 6.89 7.06 -13.77
N ILE A 28 8.11 7.55 -13.54
CA ILE A 28 8.54 8.05 -12.25
C ILE A 28 8.83 9.54 -12.37
N HIS A 29 8.13 10.35 -11.56
CA HIS A 29 8.35 11.80 -11.58
C HIS A 29 9.77 12.15 -11.11
N LYS A 30 10.41 13.16 -11.73
CA LYS A 30 11.81 13.56 -11.45
C LYS A 30 12.13 13.93 -9.98
N HIS A 31 11.13 14.23 -9.18
CA HIS A 31 11.28 14.59 -7.76
C HIS A 31 10.88 13.43 -6.81
N VAL A 32 11.03 12.20 -7.23
CA VAL A 32 10.84 11.00 -6.41
C VAL A 32 12.14 10.64 -5.70
N TYR A 33 12.04 10.12 -4.48
CA TYR A 33 13.14 9.46 -3.76
C TYR A 33 12.91 7.96 -3.71
N LEU A 34 13.89 7.16 -4.12
CA LEU A 34 13.90 5.70 -4.01
C LEU A 34 15.11 5.26 -3.20
N GLY A 35 14.86 4.67 -2.02
CA GLY A 35 15.87 4.16 -1.11
C GLY A 35 16.55 2.88 -1.59
N PRO A 36 17.50 2.33 -0.79
CA PRO A 36 18.23 1.13 -1.16
C PRO A 36 17.31 -0.10 -1.24
N TYR A 37 17.59 -0.96 -2.22
CA TYR A 37 16.87 -2.24 -2.45
C TYR A 37 15.36 -2.06 -2.67
N VAL A 38 14.92 -0.94 -3.22
CA VAL A 38 13.56 -0.79 -3.72
C VAL A 38 13.43 -1.53 -5.05
N ASP A 39 12.42 -2.40 -5.12
CA ASP A 39 12.08 -3.18 -6.33
C ASP A 39 10.72 -2.71 -6.87
N ILE A 40 10.73 -2.16 -8.07
CA ILE A 40 9.55 -1.65 -8.77
C ILE A 40 9.32 -2.51 -10.00
N LYS A 41 8.15 -3.12 -10.10
CA LYS A 41 7.77 -3.92 -11.29
C LYS A 41 7.35 -3.01 -12.46
N GLU A 42 6.87 -3.61 -13.54
CA GLU A 42 6.51 -2.90 -14.77
C GLU A 42 5.25 -2.05 -14.63
N ASN A 43 5.12 -1.05 -15.49
CA ASN A 43 3.96 -0.16 -15.64
C ASN A 43 3.59 0.63 -14.38
N VAL A 44 4.52 0.86 -13.46
CA VAL A 44 4.27 1.63 -12.22
C VAL A 44 4.27 3.13 -12.53
N ASN A 45 3.37 3.87 -11.88
CA ASN A 45 3.29 5.32 -11.99
C ASN A 45 3.48 5.98 -10.62
N LEU A 46 4.56 6.75 -10.45
CA LEU A 46 4.86 7.49 -9.22
C LEU A 46 4.72 8.99 -9.44
N GLY A 47 3.85 9.62 -8.64
CA GLY A 47 3.60 11.04 -8.65
C GLY A 47 4.75 11.88 -8.10
N LYS A 48 4.56 13.20 -8.08
CA LYS A 48 5.54 14.18 -7.60
C LYS A 48 5.80 14.01 -6.09
N LEU A 49 7.08 14.10 -5.68
CA LEU A 49 7.52 14.05 -4.28
C LEU A 49 7.17 12.75 -3.55
N VAL A 50 6.87 11.68 -4.26
CA VAL A 50 6.75 10.36 -3.65
C VAL A 50 8.09 9.95 -3.06
N THR A 51 8.04 9.39 -1.87
CA THR A 51 9.22 8.85 -1.15
C THR A 51 9.00 7.37 -0.88
N ILE A 52 9.87 6.51 -1.39
CA ILE A 52 9.86 5.06 -1.12
C ILE A 52 11.17 4.72 -0.42
N LYS A 53 11.07 4.26 0.83
CA LYS A 53 12.24 3.87 1.62
C LYS A 53 12.68 2.44 1.30
N GLY A 54 13.86 2.09 1.77
CA GLY A 54 14.55 0.84 1.38
C GLY A 54 13.82 -0.46 1.71
N ASN A 55 14.19 -1.53 0.98
CA ASN A 55 13.62 -2.89 1.10
C ASN A 55 12.09 -2.95 0.88
N THR A 56 11.58 -2.11 0.01
CA THR A 56 10.15 -2.03 -0.34
C THR A 56 9.93 -2.61 -1.74
N SER A 57 8.90 -3.42 -1.90
CA SER A 57 8.49 -4.01 -3.17
C SER A 57 7.19 -3.41 -3.66
N ILE A 58 7.19 -2.96 -4.93
CA ILE A 58 6.03 -2.37 -5.61
C ILE A 58 5.68 -3.26 -6.80
N GLY A 59 4.49 -3.84 -6.76
CA GLY A 59 3.94 -4.71 -7.80
C GLY A 59 3.70 -4.02 -9.14
N ALA A 60 3.33 -4.81 -10.14
CA ALA A 60 3.05 -4.32 -11.49
C ALA A 60 1.76 -3.48 -11.53
N ASN A 61 1.70 -2.51 -12.44
CA ASN A 61 0.55 -1.63 -12.70
C ASN A 61 0.11 -0.79 -11.47
N VAL A 62 0.98 -0.61 -10.47
CA VAL A 62 0.70 0.21 -9.29
C VAL A 62 0.74 1.69 -9.65
N SER A 63 -0.16 2.47 -9.06
CA SER A 63 -0.10 3.93 -9.11
C SER A 63 -0.06 4.54 -7.71
N ILE A 64 0.85 5.49 -7.48
CA ILE A 64 1.00 6.20 -6.21
C ILE A 64 0.94 7.71 -6.48
N GLY A 65 0.00 8.37 -5.80
CA GLY A 65 -0.24 9.81 -5.91
C GLY A 65 0.86 10.66 -5.29
N ASN A 66 0.74 11.98 -5.49
CA ASN A 66 1.76 12.94 -5.06
C ASN A 66 1.97 12.96 -3.54
N GLU A 67 3.20 13.27 -3.12
CA GLU A 67 3.57 13.51 -1.71
C GLU A 67 3.30 12.31 -0.77
N THR A 68 3.08 11.12 -1.32
CA THR A 68 2.89 9.89 -0.55
C THR A 68 4.24 9.33 -0.09
N VAL A 69 4.29 8.89 1.16
CA VAL A 69 5.48 8.29 1.80
C VAL A 69 5.23 6.81 2.05
N ILE A 70 6.06 5.96 1.44
CA ILE A 70 6.11 4.53 1.69
C ILE A 70 7.36 4.25 2.51
N HIS A 71 7.18 3.76 3.73
CA HIS A 71 8.29 3.41 4.61
C HIS A 71 8.98 2.11 4.19
N SER A 72 10.03 1.74 4.93
CA SER A 72 10.83 0.54 4.62
C SER A 72 10.04 -0.74 4.85
N GLN A 73 10.38 -1.79 4.08
CA GLN A 73 9.80 -3.13 4.22
C GLN A 73 8.30 -3.20 3.95
N VAL A 74 7.76 -2.28 3.17
CA VAL A 74 6.37 -2.30 2.71
C VAL A 74 6.27 -3.16 1.46
N THR A 75 5.18 -3.93 1.35
CA THR A 75 4.83 -4.67 0.14
C THR A 75 3.53 -4.13 -0.45
N ILE A 76 3.58 -3.71 -1.70
CA ILE A 76 2.40 -3.29 -2.47
C ILE A 76 2.19 -4.32 -3.58
N GLY A 77 1.04 -4.97 -3.57
CA GLY A 77 0.65 -5.96 -4.60
C GLY A 77 0.33 -5.33 -5.95
N ASP A 78 0.15 -6.19 -6.97
CA ASP A 78 -0.16 -5.75 -8.32
C ASP A 78 -1.51 -5.02 -8.40
N ASN A 79 -1.61 -4.04 -9.31
CA ASN A 79 -2.80 -3.25 -9.65
C ASN A 79 -3.30 -2.34 -8.51
N VAL A 80 -2.61 -2.24 -7.39
CA VAL A 80 -2.98 -1.37 -6.26
C VAL A 80 -2.91 0.11 -6.67
N LYS A 81 -3.88 0.89 -6.23
CA LYS A 81 -3.91 2.34 -6.41
C LYS A 81 -3.84 3.03 -5.05
N ILE A 82 -2.88 3.93 -4.89
CA ILE A 82 -2.71 4.75 -3.67
C ILE A 82 -2.79 6.22 -4.07
N GLY A 83 -3.62 6.97 -3.37
CA GLY A 83 -3.81 8.39 -3.56
C GLY A 83 -2.63 9.24 -3.10
N SER A 84 -2.87 10.53 -2.98
CA SER A 84 -1.89 11.55 -2.59
C SER A 84 -1.87 11.77 -1.08
N ASN A 85 -0.72 12.26 -0.55
CA ASN A 85 -0.56 12.60 0.86
C ASN A 85 -0.83 11.42 1.82
N CYS A 86 -0.59 10.20 1.39
CA CYS A 86 -0.68 9.01 2.23
C CYS A 86 0.64 8.73 2.95
N GLU A 87 0.56 8.07 4.10
CA GLU A 87 1.74 7.58 4.83
C GLU A 87 1.56 6.10 5.16
N ILE A 88 2.40 5.23 4.57
CA ILE A 88 2.35 3.78 4.75
C ILE A 88 3.54 3.35 5.58
N PHE A 89 3.29 2.84 6.78
CA PHE A 89 4.31 2.56 7.78
C PHE A 89 5.00 1.20 7.57
N PRO A 90 6.16 0.96 8.24
CA PRO A 90 6.99 -0.21 7.97
C PRO A 90 6.26 -1.55 8.13
N GLY A 91 6.54 -2.48 7.24
CA GLY A 91 6.00 -3.84 7.27
C GLY A 91 4.55 -3.98 6.82
N ALA A 92 3.87 -2.91 6.44
CA ALA A 92 2.52 -3.02 5.89
C ALA A 92 2.51 -3.80 4.56
N ALA A 93 1.47 -4.64 4.36
CA ALA A 93 1.25 -5.38 3.12
C ALA A 93 -0.13 -5.06 2.53
N ILE A 94 -0.15 -4.47 1.34
CA ILE A 94 -1.36 -3.97 0.71
C ILE A 94 -1.57 -4.67 -0.63
N GLY A 95 -2.75 -5.26 -0.83
CA GLY A 95 -3.10 -5.94 -2.08
C GLY A 95 -2.57 -7.37 -2.19
N VAL A 96 -2.35 -8.03 -1.05
CA VAL A 96 -2.10 -9.47 -0.98
C VAL A 96 -3.40 -10.25 -1.12
N ASP A 97 -3.32 -11.53 -1.47
CA ASP A 97 -4.51 -12.36 -1.62
C ASP A 97 -5.25 -12.54 -0.29
N GLY A 98 -6.56 -12.34 -0.33
CA GLY A 98 -7.43 -12.64 0.79
C GLY A 98 -7.57 -14.14 1.06
N PHE A 99 -8.18 -14.48 2.20
CA PHE A 99 -8.44 -15.85 2.61
C PHE A 99 -9.70 -16.39 1.93
N GLY A 100 -9.53 -17.01 0.76
CA GLY A 100 -10.61 -17.61 -0.02
C GLY A 100 -10.31 -19.06 -0.38
N TYR A 101 -11.12 -20.00 0.12
CA TYR A 101 -11.00 -21.43 -0.16
C TYR A 101 -12.36 -22.09 -0.29
N SER A 102 -12.46 -23.10 -1.14
CA SER A 102 -13.61 -24.01 -1.23
C SER A 102 -13.14 -25.45 -1.10
N GLN A 103 -14.02 -26.34 -0.67
CA GLN A 103 -13.72 -27.77 -0.67
C GLN A 103 -14.13 -28.40 -2.00
N ASN A 104 -13.30 -29.30 -2.53
CA ASN A 104 -13.66 -30.16 -3.64
C ASN A 104 -14.41 -31.43 -3.14
N GLU A 105 -14.80 -32.31 -4.07
CA GLU A 105 -15.49 -33.58 -3.79
C GLU A 105 -14.70 -34.54 -2.85
N LYS A 106 -13.39 -34.33 -2.71
CA LYS A 106 -12.52 -35.12 -1.82
C LYS A 106 -12.25 -34.41 -0.48
N ASN A 107 -13.02 -33.39 -0.14
CA ASN A 107 -12.83 -32.53 1.05
C ASN A 107 -11.44 -31.85 1.15
N CYS A 108 -10.75 -31.66 0.03
CA CYS A 108 -9.49 -30.93 -0.02
C CYS A 108 -9.78 -29.44 -0.28
N TRP A 109 -9.03 -28.56 0.42
CA TRP A 109 -9.13 -27.13 0.21
C TRP A 109 -8.49 -26.70 -1.11
N ILE A 110 -9.26 -25.99 -1.93
CA ILE A 110 -8.80 -25.37 -3.17
C ILE A 110 -8.87 -23.86 -2.99
N LYS A 111 -7.75 -23.18 -3.28
CA LYS A 111 -7.68 -21.73 -3.22
C LYS A 111 -8.58 -21.09 -4.29
N ILE A 112 -9.38 -20.13 -3.88
CA ILE A 112 -10.16 -19.28 -4.79
C ILE A 112 -9.26 -18.10 -5.20
N PRO A 113 -9.00 -17.89 -6.52
CA PRO A 113 -8.21 -16.76 -6.99
C PRO A 113 -8.86 -15.43 -6.57
N GLN A 114 -8.02 -14.49 -6.14
CA GLN A 114 -8.44 -13.13 -5.77
C GLN A 114 -8.11 -12.20 -6.93
N MET A 115 -9.14 -11.76 -7.67
CA MET A 115 -9.02 -11.06 -8.95
C MET A 115 -9.13 -9.54 -8.83
N GLY A 116 -9.69 -9.03 -7.73
CA GLY A 116 -9.78 -7.61 -7.43
C GLY A 116 -8.45 -7.00 -7.00
N SER A 117 -8.48 -5.78 -6.54
CA SER A 117 -7.32 -5.03 -6.09
C SER A 117 -7.61 -4.29 -4.78
N VAL A 118 -6.74 -3.34 -4.42
CA VAL A 118 -6.97 -2.37 -3.35
C VAL A 118 -6.89 -0.96 -3.92
N VAL A 119 -7.85 -0.14 -3.53
CA VAL A 119 -7.87 1.29 -3.84
C VAL A 119 -7.81 2.08 -2.53
N VAL A 120 -6.71 2.80 -2.32
CA VAL A 120 -6.51 3.72 -1.21
C VAL A 120 -6.64 5.14 -1.74
N PHE A 121 -7.55 5.94 -1.19
CA PHE A 121 -7.74 7.33 -1.55
C PHE A 121 -6.73 8.26 -0.84
N ASP A 122 -6.95 9.57 -0.91
CA ASP A 122 -6.01 10.57 -0.41
C ASP A 122 -6.01 10.71 1.12
N ASN A 123 -4.88 11.19 1.67
CA ASN A 123 -4.72 11.51 3.09
C ASN A 123 -4.95 10.31 4.04
N VAL A 124 -4.58 9.11 3.62
CA VAL A 124 -4.70 7.87 4.41
C VAL A 124 -3.38 7.54 5.08
N ASP A 125 -3.42 7.17 6.37
CA ASP A 125 -2.28 6.60 7.09
C ASP A 125 -2.55 5.12 7.38
N ILE A 126 -1.58 4.24 7.07
CA ILE A 126 -1.66 2.80 7.30
C ILE A 126 -0.49 2.38 8.19
N GLY A 127 -0.80 1.94 9.39
CA GLY A 127 0.14 1.59 10.44
C GLY A 127 1.04 0.39 10.12
N SER A 128 2.06 0.22 10.96
CA SER A 128 3.07 -0.83 10.79
C SER A 128 2.47 -2.23 10.88
N ASN A 129 2.93 -3.14 10.01
CA ASN A 129 2.47 -4.54 9.94
C ASN A 129 0.95 -4.70 9.74
N THR A 130 0.27 -3.67 9.27
CA THR A 130 -1.13 -3.75 8.86
C THR A 130 -1.21 -4.44 7.51
N THR A 131 -2.21 -5.33 7.35
CA THR A 131 -2.46 -6.05 6.10
C THR A 131 -3.82 -5.67 5.53
N ILE A 132 -3.87 -5.42 4.23
CA ILE A 132 -5.09 -5.10 3.50
C ILE A 132 -5.17 -6.01 2.30
N ASP A 133 -6.13 -6.96 2.35
CA ASP A 133 -6.31 -7.95 1.31
C ASP A 133 -6.97 -7.33 0.08
N ARG A 134 -6.58 -7.82 -1.09
CA ARG A 134 -7.28 -7.49 -2.34
C ARG A 134 -8.69 -8.08 -2.34
N GLY A 135 -9.58 -7.47 -3.06
CA GLY A 135 -10.92 -8.02 -3.23
C GLY A 135 -10.93 -9.32 -4.03
N ALA A 136 -11.96 -10.12 -3.81
CA ALA A 136 -12.13 -11.37 -4.55
C ALA A 136 -12.46 -11.14 -6.04
N LEU A 137 -13.43 -10.28 -6.34
CA LEU A 137 -13.80 -9.82 -7.68
C LEU A 137 -13.72 -8.30 -7.79
N ASP A 138 -14.41 -7.59 -6.88
CA ASP A 138 -14.34 -6.13 -6.76
C ASP A 138 -13.15 -5.73 -5.88
N ASP A 139 -12.84 -4.43 -5.81
CA ASP A 139 -11.73 -3.92 -5.03
C ASP A 139 -12.06 -3.81 -3.53
N THR A 140 -11.05 -3.96 -2.67
CA THR A 140 -11.08 -3.46 -1.29
C THR A 140 -10.79 -1.96 -1.33
N VAL A 141 -11.60 -1.14 -0.63
CA VAL A 141 -11.56 0.31 -0.78
C VAL A 141 -11.33 1.00 0.57
N ILE A 142 -10.28 1.83 0.64
CA ILE A 142 -9.97 2.68 1.80
C ILE A 142 -10.15 4.13 1.37
N LYS A 143 -11.21 4.78 1.85
CA LYS A 143 -11.57 6.14 1.44
C LYS A 143 -10.71 7.21 2.11
N SER A 144 -10.86 8.45 1.65
CA SER A 144 -9.99 9.57 2.05
C SER A 144 -10.03 9.85 3.56
N GLY A 145 -8.88 10.24 4.11
CA GLY A 145 -8.75 10.66 5.51
C GLY A 145 -8.75 9.53 6.54
N VAL A 146 -8.85 8.27 6.12
CA VAL A 146 -8.83 7.09 7.01
C VAL A 146 -7.48 6.98 7.72
N LYS A 147 -7.52 6.62 9.01
CA LYS A 147 -6.34 6.37 9.85
C LYS A 147 -6.41 4.97 10.43
N ILE A 148 -5.47 4.14 10.05
CA ILE A 148 -5.37 2.73 10.46
C ILE A 148 -4.11 2.58 11.32
N ASP A 149 -4.28 2.08 12.53
CA ASP A 149 -3.18 1.83 13.45
C ASP A 149 -2.40 0.55 13.07
N ASN A 150 -1.46 0.16 13.89
CA ASN A 150 -0.58 -0.97 13.65
C ASN A 150 -1.30 -2.32 13.81
N GLN A 151 -0.81 -3.34 13.08
CA GLN A 151 -1.28 -4.74 13.20
C GLN A 151 -2.79 -4.90 12.96
N VAL A 152 -3.39 -4.09 12.12
CA VAL A 152 -4.78 -4.22 11.68
C VAL A 152 -4.85 -5.18 10.50
N GLN A 153 -5.87 -6.06 10.48
CA GLN A 153 -6.20 -6.91 9.33
C GLN A 153 -7.50 -6.40 8.69
N ILE A 154 -7.44 -6.04 7.42
CA ILE A 154 -8.62 -5.73 6.60
C ILE A 154 -8.78 -6.80 5.53
N GLY A 155 -9.86 -7.58 5.64
CA GLY A 155 -10.20 -8.65 4.70
C GLY A 155 -10.65 -8.13 3.34
N HIS A 156 -10.79 -9.05 2.39
CA HIS A 156 -11.17 -8.77 1.01
C HIS A 156 -12.54 -8.07 0.89
N ASN A 157 -12.73 -7.22 -0.11
CA ASN A 157 -13.99 -6.52 -0.43
C ASN A 157 -14.52 -5.56 0.65
N CYS A 158 -13.74 -5.25 1.69
CA CYS A 158 -14.13 -4.24 2.67
C CYS A 158 -14.15 -2.84 2.06
N ILE A 159 -15.09 -2.01 2.50
CA ILE A 159 -15.16 -0.58 2.17
C ILE A 159 -15.06 0.21 3.49
N ILE A 160 -13.92 0.86 3.71
CA ILE A 160 -13.69 1.73 4.86
C ILE A 160 -14.02 3.17 4.44
N ASN A 161 -15.05 3.75 5.04
CA ASN A 161 -15.54 5.07 4.66
C ASN A 161 -14.63 6.20 5.17
N GLU A 162 -14.88 7.41 4.64
CA GLU A 162 -14.06 8.60 4.86
C GLU A 162 -13.87 8.90 6.36
N ASN A 163 -12.64 9.34 6.72
CA ASN A 163 -12.29 9.79 8.07
C ASN A 163 -12.50 8.75 9.19
N THR A 164 -12.63 7.46 8.83
CA THR A 164 -12.68 6.37 9.81
C THR A 164 -11.34 6.22 10.50
N ILE A 165 -11.35 5.96 11.80
CA ILE A 165 -10.17 5.63 12.61
C ILE A 165 -10.30 4.19 13.09
N ILE A 166 -9.27 3.37 12.87
CA ILE A 166 -9.20 1.98 13.28
C ILE A 166 -8.01 1.80 14.22
N ALA A 167 -8.30 1.40 15.46
CA ALA A 167 -7.27 1.15 16.49
C ALA A 167 -6.49 -0.14 16.22
N GLY A 168 -5.35 -0.29 16.89
CA GLY A 168 -4.44 -1.43 16.69
C GLY A 168 -5.05 -2.79 16.98
N CYS A 169 -4.55 -3.80 16.29
CA CYS A 169 -4.96 -5.21 16.42
C CYS A 169 -6.44 -5.50 16.08
N VAL A 170 -7.14 -4.59 15.40
CA VAL A 170 -8.51 -4.84 14.91
C VAL A 170 -8.45 -5.74 13.68
N GLY A 171 -9.34 -6.75 13.64
CA GLY A 171 -9.60 -7.57 12.48
C GLY A 171 -10.96 -7.25 11.87
N ILE A 172 -11.00 -6.98 10.57
CA ILE A 172 -12.22 -6.75 9.79
C ILE A 172 -12.30 -7.87 8.75
N ALA A 173 -13.32 -8.72 8.88
CA ALA A 173 -13.54 -9.82 7.93
C ALA A 173 -14.02 -9.29 6.57
N GLY A 174 -13.70 -10.04 5.53
CA GLY A 174 -14.14 -9.78 4.16
C GLY A 174 -15.63 -10.05 3.92
#